data_ba81d017e38fbf25c8576560f748d673
#
_entry.id   ba81d017e38fbf25c8576560f748d673
#
_cell.length_a   1.000
_cell.length_b   1.000
_cell.length_c   1.000
_cell.angle_alpha   90.00
_cell.angle_beta   90.00
_cell.angle_gamma   90.00
#
_symmetry.space_group_name_H-M   'P 1'
#
loop_
_entity.id
_entity.type
_entity.pdbx_description
1 polymer ?
#
loop_
_entity_poly.entity_id
_entity_poly.type
_entity_poly.pdbx_seq_one_letter_code
_entity_poly.pdbx_strand_id
1 'polypeptide(L)'
;MLTNTTFRRIGLVSGKGEIRSGRIMTKAYYGGPNYKNVQHNIALDLVRVTEAAALASTHWLGKGDKNKADESAVNIMRNVLNTIEVDARIVIGEGEKDDAPMLYRGEMLGNQNHPVKVDIAVDPLDGTSLIAHGRNGAVSVIAMAERGALYDSGSAFYMEKMAVGPDVPPNSISLDYPIEHNLKMVSSFRRKPMDAVTVVMLDRPRHADLIAECRRAGVRIRLISDGDVAAAIEVAKDDSSIDVMMGVGGSPEGVIAACALKIMGGSIQTRLWAKDDEERERLLKEGYNLEKIMTTNDLCSGSDINFAMTGCTDSNLVRGVRFIPGGAITHSLAMRSNSGTVRYIESHHKWTY
;
A
#
# COMPACT_ATOMS: atom_id res chain seq x y z
N MET A 1 -40.08 17.31 33.28
CA MET A 1 -40.03 18.64 32.63
C MET A 1 -39.13 18.52 31.40
N LEU A 2 -39.75 18.46 30.23
CA LEU A 2 -39.08 18.35 28.93
C LEU A 2 -38.93 19.75 28.35
N THR A 3 -37.73 20.21 28.08
CA THR A 3 -37.49 21.46 27.39
C THR A 3 -37.24 21.19 25.91
N ASN A 4 -38.19 21.59 25.09
CA ASN A 4 -38.10 21.68 23.63
C ASN A 4 -37.08 22.71 23.22
N THR A 5 -36.07 22.34 22.43
CA THR A 5 -35.16 23.25 21.75
C THR A 5 -35.61 23.38 20.29
N THR A 6 -36.17 24.52 19.96
CA THR A 6 -36.68 24.89 18.63
C THR A 6 -35.51 25.27 17.73
N PHE A 7 -35.29 24.54 16.64
CA PHE A 7 -34.37 24.96 15.58
C PHE A 7 -35.00 26.02 14.70
N ARG A 8 -34.42 27.24 14.64
CA ARG A 8 -34.79 28.32 13.73
C ARG A 8 -34.36 27.97 12.31
N ARG A 9 -35.33 27.99 11.38
CA ARG A 9 -35.12 28.01 9.93
C ARG A 9 -34.47 29.34 9.54
N ILE A 10 -33.32 29.31 8.89
CA ILE A 10 -32.77 30.45 8.16
C ILE A 10 -33.32 30.36 6.73
N GLY A 11 -34.23 31.26 6.39
CA GLY A 11 -34.75 31.42 5.03
C GLY A 11 -33.86 32.39 4.28
N LEU A 12 -33.34 31.98 3.13
CA LEU A 12 -32.79 32.85 2.11
C LEU A 12 -33.90 33.12 1.08
N VAL A 13 -34.34 34.36 0.99
CA VAL A 13 -35.26 34.83 -0.04
C VAL A 13 -34.45 35.39 -1.19
N SER A 14 -34.63 34.86 -2.39
CA SER A 14 -34.47 35.59 -3.63
C SER A 14 -35.20 34.87 -4.77
N GLY A 15 -36.05 35.62 -5.43
CA GLY A 15 -36.56 35.63 -6.78
C GLY A 15 -36.69 34.34 -7.58
N LYS A 16 -37.97 33.99 -7.84
CA LYS A 16 -38.47 33.17 -8.96
C LYS A 16 -37.58 32.02 -9.44
N GLY A 17 -37.74 30.86 -8.88
CA GLY A 17 -37.22 29.60 -9.35
C GLY A 17 -37.69 28.48 -8.43
N GLU A 18 -38.37 27.49 -8.99
CA GLU A 18 -38.94 26.36 -8.26
C GLU A 18 -37.92 25.72 -7.32
N ILE A 19 -38.28 25.64 -6.04
CA ILE A 19 -37.57 24.87 -5.03
C ILE A 19 -37.74 23.39 -5.37
N ARG A 20 -36.77 22.80 -6.07
CA ARG A 20 -36.60 21.33 -6.08
C ARG A 20 -36.04 20.91 -4.74
N SER A 21 -36.96 20.56 -3.86
CA SER A 21 -36.71 20.10 -2.52
C SER A 21 -35.85 18.85 -2.47
N GLY A 22 -34.81 18.91 -1.66
CA GLY A 22 -34.56 17.86 -0.65
C GLY A 22 -34.14 16.44 -1.06
N ARG A 23 -33.94 16.10 -2.34
CA ARG A 23 -33.56 14.70 -2.70
C ARG A 23 -32.06 14.45 -2.93
N ILE A 24 -31.23 15.48 -2.93
CA ILE A 24 -29.80 15.31 -3.24
C ILE A 24 -28.96 15.06 -1.97
N MET A 25 -29.36 15.55 -0.81
CA MET A 25 -28.58 15.35 0.43
C MET A 25 -28.84 14.01 1.14
N THR A 26 -29.97 13.38 0.91
CA THR A 26 -30.28 12.08 1.55
C THR A 26 -29.60 10.89 0.89
N LYS A 27 -29.17 11.01 -0.38
CA LYS A 27 -28.45 9.91 -1.05
C LYS A 27 -26.96 9.82 -0.68
N ALA A 28 -26.34 10.91 -0.26
CA ALA A 28 -24.93 10.91 0.14
C ALA A 28 -24.71 10.41 1.59
N TYR A 29 -25.72 10.54 2.46
CA TYR A 29 -25.58 10.15 3.88
C TYR A 29 -26.04 8.74 4.21
N TYR A 30 -26.77 8.05 3.32
CA TYR A 30 -27.27 6.69 3.47
C TYR A 30 -26.83 5.74 2.35
N GLY A 31 -25.81 6.10 1.60
CA GLY A 31 -25.11 5.19 0.70
C GLY A 31 -24.28 4.20 1.51
N GLY A 32 -24.93 3.42 2.36
CA GLY A 32 -24.32 2.25 2.93
C GLY A 32 -23.93 1.27 1.80
N PRO A 33 -23.01 0.33 2.05
CA PRO A 33 -22.55 -0.63 1.06
C PRO A 33 -23.75 -1.24 0.35
N ASN A 34 -23.69 -1.33 -0.97
CA ASN A 34 -24.78 -1.91 -1.76
C ASN A 34 -24.81 -3.43 -1.55
N TYR A 35 -25.46 -3.88 -0.48
CA TYR A 35 -25.57 -5.30 -0.11
C TYR A 35 -26.39 -6.15 -1.10
N LYS A 36 -26.83 -5.57 -2.23
CA LYS A 36 -27.59 -6.33 -3.24
C LYS A 36 -26.76 -7.37 -3.98
N ASN A 37 -25.42 -7.23 -4.00
CA ASN A 37 -24.49 -8.25 -4.45
C ASN A 37 -23.67 -8.72 -3.25
N VAL A 38 -24.11 -9.77 -2.58
CA VAL A 38 -23.29 -10.49 -1.59
C VAL A 38 -22.21 -11.26 -2.36
N GLN A 39 -21.22 -10.52 -2.88
CA GLN A 39 -20.01 -11.14 -3.40
C GLN A 39 -19.13 -11.57 -2.23
N HIS A 40 -18.53 -12.74 -2.36
CA HIS A 40 -17.51 -13.21 -1.43
C HIS A 40 -16.47 -12.12 -1.20
N ASN A 41 -16.15 -11.81 0.05
CA ASN A 41 -15.20 -10.73 0.36
C ASN A 41 -13.77 -11.28 0.36
N ILE A 42 -13.19 -11.40 -0.82
CA ILE A 42 -11.84 -11.92 -1.04
C ILE A 42 -10.79 -11.19 -0.17
N ALA A 43 -10.99 -9.90 0.14
CA ALA A 43 -10.06 -9.18 1.01
C ALA A 43 -9.87 -9.83 2.39
N LEU A 44 -10.89 -10.54 2.91
CA LEU A 44 -10.78 -11.28 4.18
C LEU A 44 -10.02 -12.60 4.00
N ASP A 45 -10.09 -13.23 2.83
CA ASP A 45 -9.26 -14.41 2.54
C ASP A 45 -7.79 -14.01 2.39
N LEU A 46 -7.51 -12.82 1.81
CA LEU A 46 -6.15 -12.30 1.71
C LEU A 46 -5.53 -12.03 3.10
N VAL A 47 -6.33 -11.69 4.11
CA VAL A 47 -5.84 -11.56 5.50
C VAL A 47 -5.22 -12.87 5.98
N ARG A 48 -5.88 -14.02 5.75
CA ARG A 48 -5.33 -15.33 6.12
C ARG A 48 -3.98 -15.61 5.48
N VAL A 49 -3.79 -15.13 4.25
CA VAL A 49 -2.54 -15.27 3.49
C VAL A 49 -1.41 -14.49 4.17
N THR A 50 -1.66 -13.20 4.47
CA THR A 50 -0.65 -12.34 5.09
C THR A 50 -0.40 -12.70 6.56
N GLU A 51 -1.43 -13.16 7.30
CA GLU A 51 -1.27 -13.69 8.66
C GLU A 51 -0.36 -14.91 8.71
N ALA A 52 -0.54 -15.87 7.79
CA ALA A 52 0.30 -17.05 7.72
C ALA A 52 1.77 -16.70 7.44
N ALA A 53 2.02 -15.79 6.50
CA ALA A 53 3.37 -15.34 6.18
C ALA A 53 4.01 -14.57 7.35
N ALA A 54 3.25 -13.67 7.99
CA ALA A 54 3.71 -12.91 9.15
C ALA A 54 4.06 -13.84 10.34
N LEU A 55 3.22 -14.83 10.63
CA LEU A 55 3.50 -15.82 11.66
C LEU A 55 4.78 -16.61 11.36
N ALA A 56 4.95 -17.07 10.11
CA ALA A 56 6.12 -17.88 9.72
C ALA A 56 7.43 -17.07 9.78
N SER A 57 7.43 -15.86 9.22
CA SER A 57 8.61 -14.99 9.21
C SER A 57 9.04 -14.55 10.60
N THR A 58 8.06 -14.27 11.49
CA THR A 58 8.33 -13.78 12.85
C THR A 58 9.00 -14.83 13.75
N HIS A 59 8.95 -16.13 13.42
CA HIS A 59 9.79 -17.13 14.09
C HIS A 59 11.30 -16.86 13.94
N TRP A 60 11.69 -16.07 12.94
CA TRP A 60 13.07 -15.68 12.66
C TRP A 60 13.46 -14.32 13.24
N LEU A 61 12.55 -13.66 13.96
CA LEU A 61 12.78 -12.34 14.53
C LEU A 61 14.03 -12.31 15.42
N GLY A 62 14.99 -11.43 15.09
CA GLY A 62 16.23 -11.23 15.85
C GLY A 62 17.23 -12.38 15.73
N LYS A 63 17.05 -13.34 14.80
CA LYS A 63 17.96 -14.49 14.63
C LYS A 63 19.07 -14.27 13.60
N GLY A 64 19.13 -13.10 12.95
CA GLY A 64 20.18 -12.73 12.01
C GLY A 64 20.08 -13.39 10.64
N ASP A 65 19.07 -14.22 10.38
CA ASP A 65 18.92 -15.00 9.14
C ASP A 65 17.73 -14.46 8.33
N LYS A 66 18.01 -13.46 7.49
CA LYS A 66 16.98 -12.83 6.63
C LYS A 66 16.46 -13.80 5.56
N ASN A 67 17.31 -14.69 5.04
CA ASN A 67 16.95 -15.59 3.95
C ASN A 67 15.92 -16.64 4.43
N LYS A 68 16.14 -17.22 5.63
CA LYS A 68 15.17 -18.15 6.20
C LYS A 68 13.87 -17.49 6.61
N ALA A 69 13.90 -16.22 7.06
CA ALA A 69 12.70 -15.47 7.35
C ALA A 69 11.85 -15.29 6.09
N ASP A 70 12.50 -14.90 5.00
CA ASP A 70 11.90 -14.70 3.69
C ASP A 70 11.36 -16.02 3.12
N GLU A 71 12.20 -17.06 3.01
CA GLU A 71 11.80 -18.38 2.54
C GLU A 71 10.58 -18.94 3.29
N SER A 72 10.53 -18.74 4.61
CA SER A 72 9.41 -19.20 5.44
C SER A 72 8.11 -18.45 5.08
N ALA A 73 8.19 -17.15 4.83
CA ALA A 73 7.05 -16.34 4.42
C ALA A 73 6.54 -16.72 3.02
N VAL A 74 7.45 -16.83 2.04
CA VAL A 74 7.15 -17.22 0.65
C VAL A 74 6.45 -18.58 0.60
N ASN A 75 7.02 -19.60 1.26
CA ASN A 75 6.49 -20.95 1.25
C ASN A 75 5.04 -21.02 1.77
N ILE A 76 4.78 -20.41 2.92
CA ILE A 76 3.46 -20.49 3.53
C ILE A 76 2.44 -19.61 2.79
N MET A 77 2.85 -18.41 2.34
CA MET A 77 2.01 -17.51 1.56
C MET A 77 1.49 -18.22 0.31
N ARG A 78 2.38 -18.85 -0.46
CA ARG A 78 2.02 -19.60 -1.65
C ARG A 78 1.03 -20.72 -1.36
N ASN A 79 1.28 -21.50 -0.30
CA ASN A 79 0.39 -22.60 0.07
C ASN A 79 -1.01 -22.12 0.42
N VAL A 80 -1.14 -21.02 1.16
CA VAL A 80 -2.44 -20.46 1.53
C VAL A 80 -3.12 -19.81 0.33
N LEU A 81 -2.39 -19.06 -0.51
CA LEU A 81 -2.93 -18.49 -1.76
C LEU A 81 -3.54 -19.55 -2.66
N ASN A 82 -2.91 -20.70 -2.76
CA ASN A 82 -3.41 -21.80 -3.60
C ASN A 82 -4.74 -22.42 -3.11
N THR A 83 -5.20 -22.04 -1.92
CA THR A 83 -6.51 -22.47 -1.38
C THR A 83 -7.64 -21.48 -1.70
N ILE A 84 -7.34 -20.34 -2.31
CA ILE A 84 -8.36 -19.32 -2.61
C ILE A 84 -9.05 -19.66 -3.93
N GLU A 85 -10.38 -19.58 -3.95
CA GLU A 85 -11.21 -19.87 -5.10
C GLU A 85 -11.22 -18.69 -6.10
N VAL A 86 -10.11 -18.53 -6.83
CA VAL A 86 -9.91 -17.58 -7.94
C VAL A 86 -8.91 -18.15 -8.94
N ASP A 87 -8.96 -17.70 -10.19
CA ASP A 87 -7.90 -17.89 -11.20
C ASP A 87 -6.89 -16.74 -11.06
N ALA A 88 -5.84 -16.96 -10.27
CA ALA A 88 -4.87 -15.95 -9.90
C ALA A 88 -3.56 -16.08 -10.71
N ARG A 89 -3.01 -14.94 -11.16
CA ARG A 89 -1.69 -14.83 -11.74
C ARG A 89 -0.83 -13.87 -10.92
N ILE A 90 0.36 -14.31 -10.56
CA ILE A 90 1.37 -13.44 -9.93
C ILE A 90 1.93 -12.49 -11.00
N VAL A 91 1.81 -11.19 -10.78
CA VAL A 91 2.42 -10.14 -11.61
C VAL A 91 3.65 -9.57 -10.93
N ILE A 92 3.53 -9.33 -9.63
CA ILE A 92 4.60 -8.92 -8.74
C ILE A 92 4.74 -9.98 -7.65
N GLY A 93 5.93 -10.51 -7.47
CA GLY A 93 6.22 -11.54 -6.47
C GLY A 93 7.70 -11.71 -6.22
N GLU A 94 8.06 -12.80 -5.56
CA GLU A 94 9.43 -13.15 -5.21
C GLU A 94 10.10 -13.96 -6.32
N GLY A 95 11.38 -13.68 -6.55
CA GLY A 95 12.27 -14.50 -7.35
C GLY A 95 11.98 -14.60 -8.85
N GLU A 96 12.97 -15.09 -9.55
CA GLU A 96 12.85 -15.54 -10.94
C GLU A 96 12.51 -17.03 -10.97
N LYS A 97 11.87 -17.47 -12.06
CA LYS A 97 11.36 -18.84 -12.23
C LYS A 97 12.38 -19.96 -11.94
N ASP A 98 13.65 -19.67 -12.20
CA ASP A 98 14.74 -20.67 -12.09
C ASP A 98 15.48 -20.62 -10.75
N ASP A 99 15.43 -19.47 -10.02
CA ASP A 99 16.15 -19.28 -8.76
C ASP A 99 15.27 -19.42 -7.51
N ALA A 100 13.98 -19.07 -7.61
CA ALA A 100 12.98 -19.29 -6.55
C ALA A 100 11.71 -19.89 -7.17
N PRO A 101 11.41 -21.16 -6.89
CA PRO A 101 10.31 -21.87 -7.56
C PRO A 101 8.92 -21.46 -7.07
N MET A 102 8.79 -20.38 -6.29
CA MET A 102 7.52 -19.99 -5.65
C MET A 102 7.26 -18.49 -5.74
N LEU A 103 6.01 -18.14 -5.97
CA LEU A 103 5.54 -16.75 -6.12
C LEU A 103 6.30 -15.97 -7.18
N TYR A 104 6.80 -16.68 -8.21
CA TYR A 104 7.49 -16.03 -9.32
C TYR A 104 6.51 -15.36 -10.29
N ARG A 105 6.97 -14.35 -10.97
CA ARG A 105 6.21 -13.63 -12.00
C ARG A 105 5.67 -14.57 -13.06
N GLY A 106 4.35 -14.57 -13.27
CA GLY A 106 3.63 -15.45 -14.18
C GLY A 106 3.14 -16.76 -13.55
N GLU A 107 3.46 -17.06 -12.27
CA GLU A 107 2.91 -18.22 -11.59
C GLU A 107 1.39 -18.15 -11.53
N MET A 108 0.73 -19.29 -11.81
CA MET A 108 -0.71 -19.42 -11.71
C MET A 108 -1.07 -20.16 -10.42
N LEU A 109 -1.96 -19.59 -9.62
CA LEU A 109 -2.37 -20.11 -8.31
C LEU A 109 -3.90 -20.17 -8.20
N GLY A 110 -4.39 -20.88 -7.20
CA GLY A 110 -5.82 -21.06 -6.96
C GLY A 110 -6.48 -22.01 -7.97
N ASN A 111 -7.73 -21.78 -8.24
CA ASN A 111 -8.54 -22.60 -9.15
C ASN A 111 -8.55 -21.98 -10.56
N GLN A 112 -7.69 -22.48 -11.46
CA GLN A 112 -7.54 -21.94 -12.83
C GLN A 112 -8.81 -22.06 -13.70
N ASN A 113 -9.81 -22.84 -13.29
CA ASN A 113 -11.12 -22.91 -13.95
C ASN A 113 -12.14 -21.94 -13.35
N HIS A 114 -11.75 -21.18 -12.32
CA HIS A 114 -12.66 -20.22 -11.67
C HIS A 114 -12.97 -19.06 -12.60
N PRO A 115 -14.24 -18.56 -12.65
CA PRO A 115 -14.62 -17.46 -13.54
C PRO A 115 -14.00 -16.10 -13.13
N VAL A 116 -13.65 -15.92 -11.85
CA VAL A 116 -13.00 -14.71 -11.36
C VAL A 116 -11.51 -14.82 -11.62
N LYS A 117 -11.03 -14.00 -12.57
CA LYS A 117 -9.62 -13.93 -12.98
C LYS A 117 -8.97 -12.69 -12.43
N VAL A 118 -7.85 -12.86 -11.72
CA VAL A 118 -7.18 -11.78 -11.02
C VAL A 118 -5.67 -11.78 -11.26
N ASP A 119 -5.08 -10.60 -11.13
CA ASP A 119 -3.64 -10.41 -10.97
C ASP A 119 -3.32 -10.15 -9.51
N ILE A 120 -2.19 -10.65 -9.06
CA ILE A 120 -1.70 -10.54 -7.69
C ILE A 120 -0.33 -9.86 -7.68
N ALA A 121 -0.17 -8.92 -6.75
CA ALA A 121 1.11 -8.37 -6.34
C ALA A 121 1.35 -8.73 -4.86
N VAL A 122 2.47 -9.39 -4.56
CA VAL A 122 2.84 -9.81 -3.21
C VAL A 122 4.23 -9.35 -2.85
N ASP A 123 4.41 -9.06 -1.57
CA ASP A 123 5.68 -9.07 -0.87
C ASP A 123 5.45 -9.86 0.44
N PRO A 124 5.88 -11.12 0.49
CA PRO A 124 5.70 -11.98 1.65
C PRO A 124 6.34 -11.42 2.92
N LEU A 125 7.44 -10.68 2.78
CA LEU A 125 8.16 -10.07 3.89
C LEU A 125 8.85 -8.76 3.46
N ASP A 126 8.09 -7.66 3.33
CA ASP A 126 8.65 -6.31 3.19
C ASP A 126 9.40 -5.94 4.48
N GLY A 127 10.72 -5.77 4.35
CA GLY A 127 11.61 -5.51 5.48
C GLY A 127 12.31 -6.76 6.05
N THR A 128 12.86 -7.63 5.20
CA THR A 128 13.61 -8.84 5.61
C THR A 128 14.74 -8.55 6.58
N SER A 129 15.47 -7.45 6.40
CA SER A 129 16.52 -7.02 7.33
C SER A 129 15.98 -6.54 8.67
N LEU A 130 14.76 -6.02 8.73
CA LEU A 130 14.13 -5.65 10.00
C LEU A 130 13.84 -6.87 10.87
N ILE A 131 13.29 -7.94 10.28
CA ILE A 131 13.08 -9.21 10.97
C ILE A 131 14.42 -9.79 11.47
N ALA A 132 15.43 -9.88 10.60
CA ALA A 132 16.72 -10.44 10.98
C ALA A 132 17.36 -9.72 12.18
N HIS A 133 17.20 -8.40 12.28
CA HIS A 133 17.76 -7.58 13.35
C HIS A 133 16.79 -7.28 14.51
N GLY A 134 15.57 -7.83 14.49
CA GLY A 134 14.57 -7.57 15.54
C GLY A 134 14.10 -6.11 15.59
N ARG A 135 14.01 -5.45 14.42
CA ARG A 135 13.58 -4.05 14.30
C ARG A 135 12.12 -3.94 13.88
N ASN A 136 11.52 -2.80 14.16
CA ASN A 136 10.15 -2.49 13.81
C ASN A 136 9.99 -2.09 12.33
N GLY A 137 8.79 -2.32 11.76
CA GLY A 137 8.41 -1.87 10.43
C GLY A 137 8.19 -2.97 9.40
N ALA A 138 8.54 -4.24 9.70
CA ALA A 138 8.35 -5.35 8.77
C ALA A 138 6.88 -5.77 8.67
N VAL A 139 6.41 -6.00 7.45
CA VAL A 139 5.04 -6.40 7.14
C VAL A 139 5.01 -7.50 6.07
N SER A 140 3.94 -8.29 6.07
CA SER A 140 3.56 -9.15 4.95
C SER A 140 2.41 -8.50 4.20
N VAL A 141 2.47 -8.43 2.86
CA VAL A 141 1.50 -7.66 2.09
C VAL A 141 1.10 -8.35 0.78
N ILE A 142 -0.17 -8.16 0.40
CA ILE A 142 -0.76 -8.64 -0.83
C ILE A 142 -1.77 -7.64 -1.38
N ALA A 143 -1.72 -7.43 -2.69
CA ALA A 143 -2.75 -6.74 -3.46
C ALA A 143 -3.27 -7.65 -4.57
N MET A 144 -4.58 -7.59 -4.82
CA MET A 144 -5.26 -8.34 -5.87
C MET A 144 -6.19 -7.39 -6.64
N ALA A 145 -6.14 -7.45 -7.96
CA ALA A 145 -7.01 -6.67 -8.85
C ALA A 145 -7.45 -7.54 -10.03
N GLU A 146 -8.33 -7.01 -10.87
CA GLU A 146 -8.77 -7.71 -12.09
C GLU A 146 -7.56 -8.07 -12.98
N ARG A 147 -7.65 -9.17 -13.72
CA ARG A 147 -6.62 -9.63 -14.66
C ARG A 147 -6.24 -8.54 -15.66
N GLY A 148 -4.94 -8.19 -15.73
CA GLY A 148 -4.40 -7.15 -16.59
C GLY A 148 -4.43 -5.75 -15.97
N ALA A 149 -4.83 -5.60 -14.71
CA ALA A 149 -4.96 -4.31 -14.04
C ALA A 149 -3.69 -3.85 -13.29
N LEU A 150 -2.75 -4.73 -13.02
CA LEU A 150 -1.50 -4.39 -12.33
C LEU A 150 -0.37 -4.14 -13.33
N TYR A 151 0.41 -3.10 -13.07
CA TYR A 151 1.61 -2.81 -13.86
C TYR A 151 2.66 -3.89 -13.61
N ASP A 152 3.17 -4.44 -14.69
CA ASP A 152 4.26 -5.40 -14.68
C ASP A 152 5.58 -4.66 -14.90
N SER A 153 6.39 -4.54 -13.84
CA SER A 153 7.69 -3.85 -13.91
C SER A 153 8.77 -4.65 -14.65
N GLY A 154 8.53 -5.93 -14.89
CA GLY A 154 9.48 -6.81 -15.58
C GLY A 154 10.86 -6.81 -14.93
N SER A 155 11.88 -6.49 -15.70
CA SER A 155 13.28 -6.41 -15.27
C SER A 155 13.68 -5.08 -14.65
N ALA A 156 12.79 -4.07 -14.65
CA ALA A 156 13.03 -2.75 -14.05
C ALA A 156 12.79 -2.82 -12.54
N PHE A 157 13.85 -3.08 -11.77
CA PHE A 157 13.76 -3.37 -10.34
C PHE A 157 13.49 -2.13 -9.48
N TYR A 158 13.96 -0.95 -9.87
CA TYR A 158 13.82 0.27 -9.06
C TYR A 158 12.95 1.33 -9.71
N MET A 159 12.24 2.08 -8.87
CA MET A 159 11.50 3.29 -9.21
C MET A 159 11.85 4.44 -8.27
N GLU A 160 11.98 5.65 -8.83
CA GLU A 160 11.77 6.88 -8.08
C GLU A 160 10.28 6.97 -7.73
N LYS A 161 9.95 7.35 -6.50
CA LYS A 161 8.59 7.37 -5.97
C LYS A 161 8.31 8.64 -5.20
N MET A 162 7.08 9.16 -5.35
CA MET A 162 6.52 10.20 -4.48
C MET A 162 5.06 9.86 -4.19
N ALA A 163 4.74 9.60 -2.91
CA ALA A 163 3.40 9.27 -2.46
C ALA A 163 2.86 10.30 -1.47
N VAL A 164 1.57 10.65 -1.61
CA VAL A 164 0.86 11.62 -0.77
C VAL A 164 -0.53 11.12 -0.41
N GLY A 165 -1.07 11.66 0.67
CA GLY A 165 -2.43 11.37 1.13
C GLY A 165 -3.53 12.05 0.29
N PRO A 166 -4.81 11.74 0.58
CA PRO A 166 -5.96 12.22 -0.19
C PRO A 166 -6.15 13.73 -0.16
N ASP A 167 -5.58 14.43 0.82
CA ASP A 167 -5.67 15.88 0.93
C ASP A 167 -4.85 16.63 -0.12
N VAL A 168 -3.86 15.97 -0.74
CA VAL A 168 -2.96 16.58 -1.72
C VAL A 168 -3.40 16.18 -3.14
N PRO A 169 -3.92 17.11 -3.95
CA PRO A 169 -4.33 16.81 -5.32
C PRO A 169 -3.16 16.27 -6.16
N PRO A 170 -3.33 15.15 -6.91
CA PRO A 170 -2.23 14.53 -7.66
C PRO A 170 -1.54 15.46 -8.67
N ASN A 171 -2.30 16.42 -9.23
CA ASN A 171 -1.80 17.37 -10.23
C ASN A 171 -1.06 18.57 -9.62
N SER A 172 -1.02 18.69 -8.29
CA SER A 172 -0.32 19.79 -7.61
C SER A 172 1.16 19.50 -7.37
N ILE A 173 1.58 18.25 -7.56
CA ILE A 173 2.95 17.76 -7.37
C ILE A 173 3.40 17.01 -8.60
N SER A 174 4.74 16.94 -8.82
CA SER A 174 5.34 16.14 -9.90
C SER A 174 6.76 15.75 -9.55
N LEU A 175 7.19 14.56 -9.98
CA LEU A 175 8.60 14.15 -9.92
C LEU A 175 9.52 15.09 -10.74
N ASP A 176 8.97 15.83 -11.71
CA ASP A 176 9.72 16.81 -12.51
C ASP A 176 9.83 18.19 -11.84
N TYR A 177 9.10 18.44 -10.76
CA TYR A 177 9.17 19.71 -10.05
C TYR A 177 10.30 19.71 -9.02
N PRO A 178 10.89 20.88 -8.74
CA PRO A 178 11.83 21.02 -7.62
C PRO A 178 11.24 20.47 -6.32
N ILE A 179 12.06 19.82 -5.52
CA ILE A 179 11.64 19.22 -4.22
C ILE A 179 10.96 20.27 -3.33
N GLU A 180 11.53 21.46 -3.24
CA GLU A 180 10.96 22.55 -2.44
C GLU A 180 9.54 22.94 -2.91
N HIS A 181 9.28 22.91 -4.23
CA HIS A 181 7.94 23.17 -4.77
C HIS A 181 6.94 22.12 -4.30
N ASN A 182 7.27 20.83 -4.47
CA ASN A 182 6.43 19.73 -4.03
C ASN A 182 6.12 19.81 -2.52
N LEU A 183 7.14 20.09 -1.71
CA LEU A 183 6.98 20.22 -0.26
C LEU A 183 6.11 21.43 0.13
N LYS A 184 6.20 22.56 -0.57
CA LYS A 184 5.30 23.71 -0.39
C LYS A 184 3.85 23.36 -0.73
N MET A 185 3.62 22.58 -1.78
CA MET A 185 2.26 22.11 -2.11
C MET A 185 1.71 21.19 -1.00
N VAL A 186 2.50 20.20 -0.56
CA VAL A 186 2.13 19.33 0.57
C VAL A 186 1.83 20.16 1.83
N SER A 187 2.71 21.09 2.20
CA SER A 187 2.52 22.01 3.34
C SER A 187 1.18 22.76 3.24
N SER A 188 0.90 23.33 2.07
CA SER A 188 -0.33 24.10 1.82
C SER A 188 -1.59 23.25 1.95
N PHE A 189 -1.65 22.10 1.30
CA PHE A 189 -2.83 21.23 1.31
C PHE A 189 -3.04 20.55 2.67
N ARG A 190 -1.97 20.14 3.35
CA ARG A 190 -2.01 19.59 4.71
C ARG A 190 -2.23 20.68 5.78
N ARG A 191 -2.20 21.97 5.39
CA ARG A 191 -2.34 23.13 6.29
C ARG A 191 -1.34 23.10 7.45
N LYS A 192 -0.11 22.71 7.16
CA LYS A 192 1.01 22.64 8.11
C LYS A 192 2.11 23.60 7.70
N PRO A 193 2.81 24.28 8.61
CA PRO A 193 4.02 25.02 8.25
C PRO A 193 5.10 24.04 7.77
N MET A 194 6.04 24.52 6.95
CA MET A 194 7.08 23.68 6.34
C MET A 194 7.88 22.86 7.37
N ASP A 195 8.20 23.44 8.52
CA ASP A 195 8.93 22.80 9.62
C ASP A 195 8.12 21.72 10.37
N ALA A 196 6.82 21.62 10.10
CA ALA A 196 5.93 20.56 10.59
C ALA A 196 5.64 19.48 9.54
N VAL A 197 6.00 19.69 8.27
CA VAL A 197 5.91 18.67 7.23
C VAL A 197 6.94 17.57 7.46
N THR A 198 6.52 16.33 7.41
CA THR A 198 7.40 15.15 7.59
C THR A 198 7.50 14.34 6.30
N VAL A 199 8.70 14.23 5.77
CA VAL A 199 9.06 13.36 4.65
C VAL A 199 9.56 12.02 5.19
N VAL A 200 9.09 10.89 4.68
CA VAL A 200 9.67 9.58 4.94
C VAL A 200 10.43 9.10 3.71
N MET A 201 11.59 8.50 3.91
CA MET A 201 12.38 7.87 2.86
C MET A 201 13.32 6.79 3.40
N LEU A 202 13.76 5.91 2.52
CA LEU A 202 14.77 4.90 2.84
C LEU A 202 16.12 5.57 3.13
N ASP A 203 16.78 5.12 4.20
CA ASP A 203 18.16 5.52 4.52
C ASP A 203 19.13 4.77 3.60
N ARG A 204 19.40 5.35 2.45
CA ARG A 204 20.30 4.78 1.42
C ARG A 204 21.23 5.87 0.89
N PRO A 205 22.50 5.52 0.55
CA PRO A 205 23.45 6.49 -0.02
C PRO A 205 22.91 7.23 -1.25
N ARG A 206 22.11 6.58 -2.09
CA ARG A 206 21.48 7.18 -3.27
C ARG A 206 20.51 8.33 -2.96
N HIS A 207 20.11 8.50 -1.72
CA HIS A 207 19.21 9.58 -1.26
C HIS A 207 19.93 10.76 -0.62
N ALA A 208 21.28 10.78 -0.61
CA ALA A 208 22.05 11.84 0.07
C ALA A 208 21.66 13.24 -0.39
N ASP A 209 21.52 13.46 -1.71
CA ASP A 209 21.14 14.74 -2.28
C ASP A 209 19.69 15.11 -1.97
N LEU A 210 18.76 14.15 -2.08
CA LEU A 210 17.37 14.34 -1.72
C LEU A 210 17.20 14.70 -0.23
N ILE A 211 17.93 14.03 0.65
CA ILE A 211 17.98 14.35 2.09
C ILE A 211 18.49 15.78 2.31
N ALA A 212 19.55 16.17 1.61
CA ALA A 212 20.10 17.51 1.72
C ALA A 212 19.12 18.58 1.23
N GLU A 213 18.39 18.32 0.13
CA GLU A 213 17.35 19.23 -0.38
C GLU A 213 16.17 19.37 0.59
N CYS A 214 15.66 18.26 1.12
CA CYS A 214 14.61 18.30 2.12
C CYS A 214 15.02 19.08 3.38
N ARG A 215 16.28 18.93 3.84
CA ARG A 215 16.83 19.69 4.95
C ARG A 215 16.91 21.19 4.64
N ARG A 216 17.35 21.56 3.44
CA ARG A 216 17.36 22.97 3.01
C ARG A 216 15.96 23.57 2.94
N ALA A 217 14.96 22.79 2.56
CA ALA A 217 13.56 23.22 2.56
C ALA A 217 12.97 23.36 3.97
N GLY A 218 13.67 22.92 5.02
CA GLY A 218 13.28 23.08 6.41
C GLY A 218 12.25 22.08 6.93
N VAL A 219 12.01 20.98 6.21
CA VAL A 219 11.07 19.93 6.62
C VAL A 219 11.72 18.89 7.54
N ARG A 220 10.88 18.13 8.25
CA ARG A 220 11.32 16.97 9.04
C ARG A 220 11.51 15.75 8.14
N ILE A 221 12.53 14.94 8.43
CA ILE A 221 12.80 13.71 7.71
C ILE A 221 12.74 12.54 8.68
N ARG A 222 12.00 11.49 8.30
CA ARG A 222 12.00 10.20 8.95
C ARG A 222 12.71 9.20 8.02
N LEU A 223 13.92 8.80 8.41
CA LEU A 223 14.67 7.79 7.69
C LEU A 223 14.28 6.40 8.20
N ILE A 224 13.98 5.50 7.26
CA ILE A 224 13.69 4.10 7.52
C ILE A 224 14.77 3.22 6.89
N SER A 225 15.16 2.17 7.58
CA SER A 225 16.27 1.33 7.11
C SER A 225 15.83 0.29 6.08
N ASP A 226 14.55 -0.07 6.04
CA ASP A 226 13.98 -1.06 5.13
C ASP A 226 12.45 -0.97 5.14
N GLY A 227 11.73 -1.60 4.17
CA GLY A 227 10.28 -1.69 4.12
C GLY A 227 9.60 -0.37 3.78
N ASP A 228 9.44 -0.04 2.48
CA ASP A 228 8.84 1.23 2.07
C ASP A 228 7.34 1.14 1.75
N VAL A 229 6.76 -0.06 1.66
CA VAL A 229 5.31 -0.24 1.39
C VAL A 229 4.48 0.35 2.52
N ALA A 230 4.76 -0.02 3.77
CA ALA A 230 4.02 0.49 4.93
C ALA A 230 4.13 2.01 5.04
N ALA A 231 5.33 2.57 4.80
CA ALA A 231 5.57 4.01 4.83
C ALA A 231 4.81 4.76 3.72
N ALA A 232 4.72 4.19 2.51
CA ALA A 232 3.96 4.77 1.41
C ALA A 232 2.45 4.78 1.69
N ILE A 233 1.93 3.75 2.35
CA ILE A 233 0.50 3.68 2.72
C ILE A 233 0.18 4.62 3.89
N GLU A 234 1.11 4.79 4.83
CA GLU A 234 0.93 5.62 6.02
C GLU A 234 0.59 7.07 5.66
N VAL A 235 1.08 7.61 4.53
CA VAL A 235 0.77 9.00 4.11
C VAL A 235 -0.72 9.25 3.89
N ALA A 236 -1.49 8.21 3.59
CA ALA A 236 -2.93 8.30 3.34
C ALA A 236 -3.79 8.03 4.57
N LYS A 237 -3.19 7.78 5.74
CA LYS A 237 -3.91 7.60 6.99
C LYS A 237 -4.29 8.96 7.58
N ASP A 238 -5.53 9.14 8.05
CA ASP A 238 -6.05 10.42 8.54
C ASP A 238 -5.21 11.03 9.69
N ASP A 239 -4.74 10.18 10.61
CA ASP A 239 -3.93 10.58 11.77
C ASP A 239 -2.42 10.38 11.56
N SER A 240 -1.97 10.36 10.31
CA SER A 240 -0.56 10.13 9.97
C SER A 240 0.36 11.23 10.48
N SER A 241 1.50 10.82 11.01
CA SER A 241 2.63 11.71 11.32
C SER A 241 3.53 11.98 10.10
N ILE A 242 3.28 11.29 8.97
CA ILE A 242 4.01 11.42 7.71
C ILE A 242 3.13 12.12 6.70
N ASP A 243 3.66 13.09 5.97
CA ASP A 243 2.92 13.89 5.00
C ASP A 243 3.23 13.50 3.54
N VAL A 244 4.44 13.03 3.29
CA VAL A 244 4.88 12.59 1.97
C VAL A 244 5.95 11.51 2.09
N MET A 245 5.90 10.51 1.21
CA MET A 245 6.96 9.54 1.01
C MET A 245 7.69 9.88 -0.27
N MET A 246 9.02 9.92 -0.25
CA MET A 246 9.86 10.22 -1.42
C MET A 246 11.08 9.32 -1.45
N GLY A 247 11.60 9.08 -2.65
CA GLY A 247 12.88 8.40 -2.86
C GLY A 247 12.81 7.25 -3.86
N VAL A 248 13.91 6.53 -3.99
CA VAL A 248 14.05 5.37 -4.87
C VAL A 248 13.94 4.08 -4.07
N GLY A 249 13.00 3.22 -4.44
CA GLY A 249 12.77 1.90 -3.87
C GLY A 249 12.39 0.89 -4.95
N GLY A 250 12.03 -0.33 -4.56
CA GLY A 250 11.66 -1.38 -5.50
C GLY A 250 10.39 -1.05 -6.28
N SER A 251 10.37 -1.43 -7.55
CA SER A 251 9.19 -1.28 -8.41
C SER A 251 8.02 -2.15 -7.93
N PRO A 252 8.23 -3.39 -7.48
CA PRO A 252 7.21 -4.23 -6.89
C PRO A 252 6.43 -3.53 -5.78
N GLU A 253 7.14 -2.95 -4.82
CA GLU A 253 6.57 -2.25 -3.66
C GLU A 253 5.80 -0.99 -4.10
N GLY A 254 6.25 -0.34 -5.19
CA GLY A 254 5.54 0.79 -5.79
C GLY A 254 4.15 0.41 -6.33
N VAL A 255 4.02 -0.75 -6.98
CA VAL A 255 2.75 -1.27 -7.50
C VAL A 255 1.82 -1.67 -6.35
N ILE A 256 2.35 -2.36 -5.34
CA ILE A 256 1.58 -2.75 -4.14
C ILE A 256 1.06 -1.50 -3.41
N ALA A 257 1.92 -0.51 -3.21
CA ALA A 257 1.56 0.76 -2.57
C ALA A 257 0.49 1.52 -3.37
N ALA A 258 0.58 1.53 -4.71
CA ALA A 258 -0.42 2.15 -5.58
C ALA A 258 -1.81 1.56 -5.41
N CYS A 259 -1.93 0.22 -5.24
CA CYS A 259 -3.18 -0.45 -4.96
C CYS A 259 -3.83 0.06 -3.66
N ALA A 260 -3.05 0.10 -2.58
CA ALA A 260 -3.52 0.57 -1.27
C ALA A 260 -3.90 2.05 -1.30
N LEU A 261 -3.03 2.90 -1.85
CA LEU A 261 -3.26 4.35 -1.98
C LEU A 261 -4.51 4.64 -2.79
N LYS A 262 -4.75 3.92 -3.89
CA LYS A 262 -5.97 4.06 -4.69
C LYS A 262 -7.23 3.78 -3.89
N ILE A 263 -7.23 2.77 -3.01
CA ILE A 263 -8.37 2.48 -2.14
C ILE A 263 -8.58 3.59 -1.10
N MET A 264 -7.49 4.14 -0.57
CA MET A 264 -7.52 5.16 0.49
C MET A 264 -7.69 6.59 -0.05
N GLY A 265 -7.74 6.77 -1.39
CA GLY A 265 -7.86 8.09 -2.04
C GLY A 265 -6.56 8.88 -2.10
N GLY A 266 -5.44 8.31 -1.68
CA GLY A 266 -4.11 8.88 -1.86
C GLY A 266 -3.59 8.70 -3.28
N SER A 267 -2.40 9.20 -3.56
CA SER A 267 -1.77 9.06 -4.87
C SER A 267 -0.26 8.79 -4.78
N ILE A 268 0.25 8.14 -5.82
CA ILE A 268 1.67 7.92 -6.02
C ILE A 268 2.04 8.29 -7.46
N GLN A 269 3.18 8.93 -7.61
CA GLN A 269 3.88 9.08 -8.88
C GLN A 269 5.17 8.29 -8.83
N THR A 270 5.51 7.61 -9.93
CA THR A 270 6.74 6.83 -10.04
C THR A 270 7.38 7.04 -11.40
N ARG A 271 8.71 6.85 -11.44
CA ARG A 271 9.49 6.82 -12.68
C ARG A 271 10.53 5.71 -12.55
N LEU A 272 10.72 4.90 -13.57
CA LEU A 272 11.73 3.83 -13.56
C LEU A 272 13.12 4.44 -13.35
N TRP A 273 13.91 3.82 -12.49
CA TRP A 273 15.22 4.30 -12.11
C TRP A 273 16.27 3.19 -12.28
N ALA A 274 17.31 3.48 -13.07
CA ALA A 274 18.43 2.58 -13.25
C ALA A 274 19.55 2.91 -12.24
N LYS A 275 20.13 1.88 -11.63
CA LYS A 275 21.18 2.04 -10.59
C LYS A 275 22.51 2.54 -11.17
N ASP A 276 22.77 2.22 -12.44
CA ASP A 276 23.99 2.54 -13.17
C ASP A 276 23.72 2.63 -14.69
N ASP A 277 24.74 3.02 -15.46
CA ASP A 277 24.64 3.20 -16.90
C ASP A 277 24.41 1.87 -17.64
N GLU A 278 24.96 0.74 -17.14
CA GLU A 278 24.75 -0.58 -17.71
C GLU A 278 23.28 -1.01 -17.62
N GLU A 279 22.68 -0.85 -16.45
CA GLU A 279 21.25 -1.12 -16.27
C GLU A 279 20.40 -0.16 -17.11
N ARG A 280 20.78 1.12 -17.20
CA ARG A 280 20.08 2.11 -18.03
C ARG A 280 20.07 1.67 -19.50
N GLU A 281 21.22 1.29 -20.05
CA GLU A 281 21.31 0.83 -21.44
C GLU A 281 20.49 -0.46 -21.66
N ARG A 282 20.53 -1.39 -20.71
CA ARG A 282 19.76 -2.63 -20.76
C ARG A 282 18.26 -2.35 -20.80
N LEU A 283 17.75 -1.53 -19.88
CA LEU A 283 16.34 -1.20 -19.82
C LEU A 283 15.86 -0.46 -21.09
N LEU A 284 16.66 0.46 -21.62
CA LEU A 284 16.35 1.15 -22.88
C LEU A 284 16.29 0.18 -24.08
N LYS A 285 17.22 -0.81 -24.15
CA LYS A 285 17.20 -1.88 -25.19
C LYS A 285 15.99 -2.79 -25.05
N GLU A 286 15.52 -3.04 -23.84
CA GLU A 286 14.31 -3.80 -23.56
C GLU A 286 13.01 -3.00 -23.83
N GLY A 287 13.13 -1.73 -24.20
CA GLY A 287 12.01 -0.86 -24.59
C GLY A 287 11.34 -0.11 -23.44
N TYR A 288 11.95 -0.07 -22.25
CA TYR A 288 11.42 0.71 -21.13
C TYR A 288 11.59 2.22 -21.38
N ASN A 289 10.57 2.99 -21.00
CA ASN A 289 10.63 4.44 -21.00
C ASN A 289 11.02 4.96 -19.60
N LEU A 290 12.28 5.34 -19.43
CA LEU A 290 12.82 5.81 -18.15
C LEU A 290 12.47 7.28 -17.82
N GLU A 291 11.86 8.00 -18.75
CA GLU A 291 11.44 9.40 -18.52
C GLU A 291 9.96 9.52 -18.20
N LYS A 292 9.18 8.43 -18.40
CA LYS A 292 7.74 8.45 -18.17
C LYS A 292 7.44 8.48 -16.66
N ILE A 293 6.72 9.52 -16.21
CA ILE A 293 6.07 9.52 -14.92
C ILE A 293 4.80 8.65 -15.02
N MET A 294 4.73 7.64 -14.18
CA MET A 294 3.57 6.78 -14.02
C MET A 294 2.78 7.21 -12.80
N THR A 295 1.47 7.25 -12.93
CA THR A 295 0.52 7.61 -11.89
C THR A 295 0.00 6.37 -11.17
N THR A 296 -0.75 6.57 -10.08
CA THR A 296 -1.47 5.51 -9.38
C THR A 296 -2.30 4.64 -10.35
N ASN A 297 -2.94 5.26 -11.35
CA ASN A 297 -3.75 4.54 -12.33
C ASN A 297 -2.92 3.79 -13.38
N ASP A 298 -1.71 4.25 -13.70
CA ASP A 298 -0.79 3.49 -14.56
C ASP A 298 -0.28 2.24 -13.84
N LEU A 299 -0.06 2.31 -12.52
CA LEU A 299 0.43 1.19 -11.72
C LEU A 299 -0.68 0.19 -11.36
N CYS A 300 -1.89 0.68 -11.12
CA CYS A 300 -3.06 -0.12 -10.82
C CYS A 300 -4.30 0.48 -11.48
N SER A 301 -4.67 -0.04 -12.65
CA SER A 301 -5.84 0.43 -13.41
C SER A 301 -7.17 -0.16 -12.92
N GLY A 302 -7.14 -1.22 -12.10
CA GLY A 302 -8.30 -1.93 -11.59
C GLY A 302 -9.30 -1.08 -10.82
N SER A 303 -10.56 -1.52 -10.83
CA SER A 303 -11.67 -0.93 -10.10
C SER A 303 -12.08 -1.76 -8.87
N ASP A 304 -11.92 -3.08 -8.91
CA ASP A 304 -12.16 -4.00 -7.78
C ASP A 304 -10.83 -4.48 -7.20
N ILE A 305 -10.22 -3.61 -6.40
CA ILE A 305 -8.95 -3.89 -5.74
C ILE A 305 -9.23 -4.41 -4.34
N ASN A 306 -8.59 -5.52 -4.00
CA ASN A 306 -8.55 -6.11 -2.67
C ASN A 306 -7.11 -6.05 -2.16
N PHE A 307 -6.93 -5.62 -0.93
CA PHE A 307 -5.62 -5.44 -0.31
C PHE A 307 -5.63 -5.98 1.11
N ALA A 308 -4.57 -6.68 1.50
CA ALA A 308 -4.33 -7.05 2.88
C ALA A 308 -2.86 -6.86 3.26
N MET A 309 -2.64 -6.50 4.52
CA MET A 309 -1.32 -6.36 5.14
C MET A 309 -1.40 -6.88 6.56
N THR A 310 -0.39 -7.64 7.00
CA THR A 310 -0.25 -8.08 8.41
C THR A 310 1.10 -7.66 8.94
N GLY A 311 1.13 -7.11 10.14
CA GLY A 311 2.38 -6.73 10.81
C GLY A 311 3.19 -7.96 11.21
N CYS A 312 4.44 -8.06 10.73
CA CYS A 312 5.42 -9.00 11.26
C CYS A 312 6.05 -8.41 12.54
N THR A 313 6.39 -7.12 12.50
CA THR A 313 6.82 -6.33 13.66
C THR A 313 5.96 -5.08 13.78
N ASP A 314 6.07 -4.36 14.90
CA ASP A 314 5.25 -3.16 15.12
C ASP A 314 5.52 -2.09 14.06
N SER A 315 4.44 -1.47 13.57
CA SER A 315 4.46 -0.31 12.67
C SER A 315 3.37 0.69 13.08
N ASN A 316 3.35 1.86 12.43
CA ASN A 316 2.28 2.84 12.67
C ASN A 316 0.93 2.43 12.05
N LEU A 317 0.94 1.49 11.10
CA LEU A 317 -0.28 0.98 10.47
C LEU A 317 -0.87 -0.20 11.22
N VAL A 318 -0.04 -1.18 11.59
CA VAL A 318 -0.44 -2.43 12.24
C VAL A 318 0.61 -2.85 13.27
N ARG A 319 0.17 -3.53 14.33
CA ARG A 319 1.07 -4.11 15.34
C ARG A 319 1.67 -5.40 14.79
N GLY A 320 2.85 -5.76 15.31
CA GLY A 320 3.53 -7.00 14.99
C GLY A 320 2.88 -8.23 15.64
N VAL A 321 3.32 -9.40 15.19
CA VAL A 321 2.94 -10.70 15.75
C VAL A 321 3.40 -10.79 17.20
N ARG A 322 2.51 -11.25 18.08
CA ARG A 322 2.82 -11.55 19.46
C ARG A 322 2.53 -13.02 19.75
N PHE A 323 3.58 -13.80 20.01
CA PHE A 323 3.42 -15.16 20.50
C PHE A 323 2.98 -15.15 21.96
N ILE A 324 1.94 -15.93 22.26
CA ILE A 324 1.38 -16.11 23.60
C ILE A 324 1.34 -17.61 23.95
N PRO A 325 1.19 -17.99 25.21
CA PRO A 325 1.04 -19.40 25.57
C PRO A 325 -0.11 -20.06 24.77
N GLY A 326 0.23 -21.09 23.98
CA GLY A 326 -0.73 -21.85 23.15
C GLY A 326 -1.24 -21.11 21.92
N GLY A 327 -0.55 -20.05 21.44
CA GLY A 327 -1.01 -19.34 20.25
C GLY A 327 -0.22 -18.09 19.88
N ALA A 328 -0.85 -17.24 19.08
CA ALA A 328 -0.34 -15.93 18.72
C ALA A 328 -1.48 -14.93 18.49
N ILE A 329 -1.13 -13.65 18.49
CA ILE A 329 -2.01 -12.54 18.09
C ILE A 329 -1.38 -11.85 16.88
N THR A 330 -2.17 -11.63 15.84
CA THR A 330 -1.80 -10.86 14.64
C THR A 330 -2.69 -9.63 14.52
N HIS A 331 -2.16 -8.61 13.85
CA HIS A 331 -2.92 -7.41 13.49
C HIS A 331 -2.78 -7.16 12.01
N SER A 332 -3.93 -7.00 11.34
CA SER A 332 -4.00 -6.89 9.89
C SER A 332 -4.83 -5.68 9.47
N LEU A 333 -4.49 -5.14 8.30
CA LEU A 333 -5.25 -4.14 7.56
C LEU A 333 -5.83 -4.82 6.34
N ALA A 334 -7.17 -4.78 6.18
CA ALA A 334 -7.86 -5.29 5.00
C ALA A 334 -8.66 -4.18 4.34
N MET A 335 -8.51 -4.03 3.03
CA MET A 335 -9.17 -2.96 2.26
C MET A 335 -9.79 -3.51 0.98
N ARG A 336 -10.91 -2.91 0.57
CA ARG A 336 -11.55 -3.21 -0.72
C ARG A 336 -12.10 -1.93 -1.35
N SER A 337 -11.71 -1.66 -2.60
CA SER A 337 -12.15 -0.47 -3.34
C SER A 337 -13.66 -0.44 -3.59
N ASN A 338 -14.25 -1.57 -4.01
CA ASN A 338 -15.67 -1.68 -4.36
C ASN A 338 -16.61 -1.32 -3.21
N SER A 339 -16.21 -1.60 -1.96
CA SER A 339 -17.00 -1.28 -0.76
C SER A 339 -16.53 -0.01 -0.05
N GLY A 340 -15.38 0.56 -0.46
CA GLY A 340 -14.75 1.69 0.22
C GLY A 340 -14.41 1.39 1.68
N THR A 341 -14.16 0.12 2.02
CA THR A 341 -13.97 -0.28 3.42
C THR A 341 -12.52 -0.48 3.74
N VAL A 342 -12.10 0.08 4.89
CA VAL A 342 -10.82 -0.15 5.54
C VAL A 342 -11.10 -0.82 6.89
N ARG A 343 -10.49 -1.98 7.14
CA ARG A 343 -10.69 -2.77 8.37
C ARG A 343 -9.37 -3.02 9.05
N TYR A 344 -9.31 -2.75 10.34
CA TYR A 344 -8.25 -3.20 11.22
C TYR A 344 -8.74 -4.44 11.96
N ILE A 345 -8.00 -5.54 11.85
CA ILE A 345 -8.39 -6.87 12.33
C ILE A 345 -7.35 -7.33 13.34
N GLU A 346 -7.78 -7.68 14.54
CA GLU A 346 -6.98 -8.40 15.51
C GLU A 346 -7.44 -9.86 15.51
N SER A 347 -6.53 -10.80 15.26
CA SER A 347 -6.81 -12.24 15.21
C SER A 347 -6.06 -12.97 16.32
N HIS A 348 -6.78 -13.81 17.05
CA HIS A 348 -6.24 -14.66 18.10
C HIS A 348 -6.13 -16.11 17.60
N HIS A 349 -4.91 -16.54 17.28
CA HIS A 349 -4.61 -17.89 16.82
C HIS A 349 -4.38 -18.81 18.01
N LYS A 350 -5.04 -19.96 18.04
CA LYS A 350 -4.83 -21.00 19.04
C LYS A 350 -4.23 -22.24 18.38
N TRP A 351 -3.16 -22.75 18.96
CA TRP A 351 -2.61 -24.03 18.52
C TRP A 351 -3.34 -25.16 19.22
N THR A 352 -3.89 -26.10 18.46
CA THR A 352 -4.34 -27.40 18.97
C THR A 352 -3.16 -28.33 18.90
N TYR A 353 -2.66 -28.76 20.06
CA TYR A 353 -1.63 -29.78 20.18
C TYR A 353 -2.23 -31.17 20.02
#